data_6566b5eeadc20a0cf8fb1148ad54ea48
#
_entry.id   6566b5eeadc20a0cf8fb1148ad54ea48
#
_cell.length_a   1.000
_cell.length_b   1.000
_cell.length_c   1.000
_cell.angle_alpha   90.00
_cell.angle_beta   90.00
_cell.angle_gamma   90.00
#
_symmetry.space_group_name_H-M   'P 1'
#
loop_
_entity.id
_entity.type
_entity.pdbx_description
1 polymer ?
#
loop_
_entity_poly.entity_id
_entity_poly.type
_entity_poly.pdbx_seq_one_letter_code
_entity_poly.pdbx_strand_id
1 'polypeptide(L)'
;IRLDSRTPIRIGAHTWRVIIGTGHSPEHAALYCESLNVLISGDMLLPKISTNTSVFAIEPESDAVGQFLDSLQQFSPLPEQTLVLPSHGKPFLGIRQRVRQLEAHHAERLDEVREACSTPHSAADIVPLMFKRDLDMHQLTFAMGEALAHLHRLWFAGELRRTHDDDGVIRFVTQR
;
A
#
# COMPACT_ATOMS: atom_id res chain seq x y z
N ILE A 1 19.06 2.35 -17.82
CA ILE A 1 19.64 1.82 -16.56
C ILE A 1 18.47 1.56 -15.62
N ARG A 2 18.34 0.32 -15.11
CA ARG A 2 17.39 -0.02 -14.07
C ARG A 2 18.03 0.21 -12.70
N LEU A 3 17.33 0.84 -11.77
CA LEU A 3 17.73 0.94 -10.38
C LEU A 3 17.50 -0.40 -9.69
N ASP A 4 18.44 -0.83 -8.83
CA ASP A 4 18.26 -2.00 -7.98
C ASP A 4 18.81 -1.72 -6.57
N SER A 5 18.34 -2.47 -5.58
CA SER A 5 18.71 -2.27 -4.18
C SER A 5 20.16 -2.67 -3.84
N ARG A 6 20.86 -3.38 -4.73
CA ARG A 6 22.25 -3.87 -4.51
C ARG A 6 23.27 -2.84 -4.92
N THR A 7 22.91 -1.91 -5.82
CA THR A 7 23.85 -0.95 -6.41
C THR A 7 23.49 0.46 -5.96
N PRO A 8 24.28 1.07 -5.06
CA PRO A 8 24.06 2.46 -4.68
C PRO A 8 24.35 3.38 -5.88
N ILE A 9 23.66 4.50 -5.93
CA ILE A 9 23.85 5.53 -6.95
C ILE A 9 24.57 6.74 -6.38
N ARG A 10 25.40 7.39 -7.19
CA ARG A 10 26.07 8.62 -6.82
C ARG A 10 25.38 9.81 -7.48
N ILE A 11 24.97 10.78 -6.65
CA ILE A 11 24.38 12.04 -7.11
C ILE A 11 25.18 13.19 -6.50
N GLY A 12 25.95 13.89 -7.32
CA GLY A 12 26.90 14.89 -6.85
C GLY A 12 27.99 14.27 -5.94
N ALA A 13 28.14 14.82 -4.74
CA ALA A 13 29.08 14.35 -3.73
C ALA A 13 28.54 13.21 -2.85
N HIS A 14 27.25 12.85 -3.00
CA HIS A 14 26.55 11.95 -2.09
C HIS A 14 26.28 10.58 -2.72
N THR A 15 26.33 9.55 -1.88
CA THR A 15 25.96 8.18 -2.24
C THR A 15 24.57 7.90 -1.68
N TRP A 16 23.69 7.35 -2.52
CA TRP A 16 22.31 7.02 -2.21
C TRP A 16 22.08 5.53 -2.33
N ARG A 17 21.53 4.93 -1.29
CA ARG A 17 21.04 3.56 -1.30
C ARG A 17 19.65 3.53 -1.90
N VAL A 18 19.43 2.63 -2.83
CA VAL A 18 18.11 2.38 -3.42
C VAL A 18 17.34 1.39 -2.52
N ILE A 19 16.11 1.75 -2.18
CA ILE A 19 15.17 0.88 -1.46
C ILE A 19 14.00 0.63 -2.40
N ILE A 20 13.82 -0.61 -2.83
CA ILE A 20 12.72 -0.99 -3.72
C ILE A 20 11.55 -1.45 -2.87
N GLY A 21 10.42 -0.80 -3.03
CA GLY A 21 9.13 -1.19 -2.47
C GLY A 21 8.16 -1.65 -3.55
N THR A 22 7.14 -2.41 -3.14
CA THR A 22 6.06 -2.95 -3.99
C THR A 22 4.70 -2.64 -3.37
N GLY A 23 3.63 -2.97 -4.04
CA GLY A 23 2.25 -2.79 -3.54
C GLY A 23 1.58 -1.50 -4.00
N HIS A 24 2.28 -0.36 -3.98
CA HIS A 24 1.82 0.88 -4.63
C HIS A 24 1.99 0.81 -6.15
N SER A 25 3.09 0.26 -6.57
CA SER A 25 3.42 -0.04 -7.96
C SER A 25 4.25 -1.34 -7.98
N PRO A 26 4.42 -1.99 -9.12
CA PRO A 26 5.23 -3.21 -9.23
C PRO A 26 6.65 -3.05 -8.67
N GLU A 27 7.25 -1.88 -8.87
CA GLU A 27 8.54 -1.50 -8.30
C GLU A 27 8.56 0.01 -8.08
N HIS A 28 8.73 0.43 -6.82
CA HIS A 28 8.88 1.83 -6.45
C HIS A 28 10.26 2.04 -5.83
N ALA A 29 11.06 2.96 -6.37
CA ALA A 29 12.39 3.26 -5.86
C ALA A 29 12.37 4.44 -4.89
N ALA A 30 12.67 4.20 -3.62
CA ALA A 30 13.02 5.23 -2.64
C ALA A 30 14.54 5.35 -2.54
N LEU A 31 15.04 6.54 -2.18
CA LEU A 31 16.49 6.83 -2.11
C LEU A 31 16.86 7.31 -0.72
N TYR A 32 17.76 6.61 -0.06
CA TYR A 32 18.30 6.99 1.25
C TYR A 32 19.75 7.42 1.16
N CYS A 33 20.05 8.63 1.67
CA CYS A 33 21.38 9.16 1.80
C CYS A 33 21.79 9.23 3.28
N GLU A 34 22.70 8.38 3.70
CA GLU A 34 23.17 8.32 5.09
C GLU A 34 23.91 9.60 5.50
N SER A 35 24.80 10.12 4.65
CA SER A 35 25.60 11.32 4.95
C SER A 35 24.76 12.59 5.13
N LEU A 36 23.59 12.65 4.50
CA LEU A 36 22.62 13.74 4.66
C LEU A 36 21.52 13.43 5.69
N ASN A 37 21.41 12.16 6.08
CA ASN A 37 20.31 11.63 6.86
C ASN A 37 18.93 11.99 6.26
N VAL A 38 18.78 11.74 4.93
CA VAL A 38 17.59 12.08 4.14
C VAL A 38 17.08 10.85 3.41
N LEU A 39 15.76 10.65 3.44
CA LEU A 39 15.04 9.67 2.66
C LEU A 39 14.11 10.38 1.66
N ILE A 40 14.31 10.17 0.37
CA ILE A 40 13.32 10.48 -0.66
C ILE A 40 12.43 9.25 -0.77
N SER A 41 11.25 9.30 -0.16
CA SER A 41 10.37 8.14 -0.04
C SER A 41 9.43 7.95 -1.23
N GLY A 42 9.28 8.98 -2.07
CA GLY A 42 8.22 8.96 -3.09
C GLY A 42 6.85 8.72 -2.47
N ASP A 43 6.07 7.81 -3.07
CA ASP A 43 4.75 7.45 -2.56
C ASP A 43 4.77 6.31 -1.52
N MET A 44 5.92 5.68 -1.26
CA MET A 44 5.98 4.59 -0.28
C MET A 44 5.75 5.04 1.16
N LEU A 45 6.05 6.29 1.50
CA LEU A 45 5.87 6.78 2.87
C LEU A 45 5.42 8.25 2.85
N LEU A 46 4.12 8.47 2.99
CA LEU A 46 3.47 9.79 2.98
C LEU A 46 3.14 10.27 4.41
N PRO A 47 3.14 11.59 4.70
CA PRO A 47 3.05 12.10 6.08
C PRO A 47 1.65 11.97 6.71
N LYS A 48 0.58 11.99 5.92
CA LYS A 48 -0.81 12.04 6.42
C LYS A 48 -1.73 10.99 5.83
N ILE A 49 -1.78 10.92 4.49
CA ILE A 49 -2.65 9.98 3.78
C ILE A 49 -1.96 8.62 3.67
N SER A 50 -2.74 7.55 3.55
CA SER A 50 -2.21 6.26 3.11
C SER A 50 -1.83 6.35 1.63
N THR A 51 -0.82 5.57 1.27
CA THR A 51 -0.48 5.35 -0.12
C THR A 51 -1.56 4.50 -0.77
N ASN A 52 -1.97 4.85 -1.97
CA ASN A 52 -2.90 4.02 -2.72
C ASN A 52 -2.26 2.65 -3.03
N THR A 53 -2.91 1.59 -2.60
CA THR A 53 -2.57 0.20 -2.91
C THR A 53 -3.72 -0.39 -3.70
N SER A 54 -3.50 -0.66 -4.98
CA SER A 54 -4.57 -1.10 -5.88
C SER A 54 -4.20 -2.39 -6.60
N VAL A 55 -5.19 -3.25 -6.80
CA VAL A 55 -5.09 -4.33 -7.79
C VAL A 55 -5.40 -3.77 -9.16
N PHE A 56 -4.46 -3.91 -10.07
CA PHE A 56 -4.61 -3.45 -11.45
C PHE A 56 -4.84 -4.62 -12.41
N ALA A 57 -5.46 -4.33 -13.55
CA ALA A 57 -5.73 -5.33 -14.58
C ALA A 57 -4.47 -6.03 -15.13
N ILE A 58 -3.31 -5.41 -15.00
CA ILE A 58 -2.01 -5.99 -15.41
C ILE A 58 -1.52 -7.06 -14.41
N GLU A 59 -1.93 -6.99 -13.15
CA GLU A 59 -1.61 -7.94 -12.10
C GLU A 59 -2.88 -8.31 -11.30
N PRO A 60 -3.85 -8.99 -11.93
CA PRO A 60 -5.19 -9.20 -11.35
C PRO A 60 -5.21 -10.12 -10.13
N GLU A 61 -4.14 -10.86 -9.88
CA GLU A 61 -3.98 -11.79 -8.76
C GLU A 61 -2.90 -11.30 -7.77
N SER A 62 -2.72 -9.98 -7.62
CA SER A 62 -1.72 -9.43 -6.70
C SER A 62 -2.26 -9.27 -5.27
N ASP A 63 -1.38 -9.45 -4.26
CA ASP A 63 -1.59 -9.04 -2.86
C ASP A 63 -0.94 -7.67 -2.62
N ALA A 64 -1.51 -6.62 -3.22
CA ALA A 64 -0.91 -5.28 -3.19
C ALA A 64 -0.78 -4.72 -1.76
N VAL A 65 -1.76 -4.97 -0.87
CA VAL A 65 -1.70 -4.55 0.54
C VAL A 65 -0.60 -5.29 1.28
N GLY A 66 -0.49 -6.62 1.13
CA GLY A 66 0.57 -7.40 1.77
C GLY A 66 1.95 -6.96 1.32
N GLN A 67 2.15 -6.81 0.02
CA GLN A 67 3.40 -6.32 -0.57
C GLN A 67 3.78 -4.92 -0.06
N PHE A 68 2.81 -4.03 0.09
CA PHE A 68 3.02 -2.68 0.63
C PHE A 68 3.45 -2.73 2.10
N LEU A 69 2.75 -3.48 2.94
CA LEU A 69 3.06 -3.64 4.36
C LEU A 69 4.45 -4.24 4.57
N ASP A 70 4.83 -5.26 3.78
CA ASP A 70 6.17 -5.84 3.80
C ASP A 70 7.24 -4.82 3.38
N SER A 71 6.93 -4.00 2.37
CA SER A 71 7.82 -2.95 1.90
C SER A 71 8.07 -1.86 2.94
N LEU A 72 7.06 -1.51 3.76
CA LEU A 72 7.18 -0.53 4.84
C LEU A 72 8.23 -0.94 5.88
N GLN A 73 8.43 -2.26 6.10
CA GLN A 73 9.42 -2.75 7.07
C GLN A 73 10.86 -2.38 6.70
N GLN A 74 11.13 -2.14 5.42
CA GLN A 74 12.46 -1.73 4.96
C GLN A 74 12.87 -0.33 5.44
N PHE A 75 11.89 0.50 5.82
CA PHE A 75 12.15 1.85 6.37
C PHE A 75 12.33 1.85 7.89
N SER A 76 11.81 0.88 8.61
CA SER A 76 11.86 0.80 10.07
C SER A 76 13.28 0.81 10.67
N PRO A 77 14.33 0.23 10.03
CA PRO A 77 15.70 0.30 10.52
C PRO A 77 16.37 1.66 10.35
N LEU A 78 15.80 2.58 9.56
CA LEU A 78 16.40 3.91 9.35
C LEU A 78 16.36 4.74 10.65
N PRO A 79 17.35 5.66 10.84
CA PRO A 79 17.39 6.54 12.01
C PRO A 79 16.11 7.36 12.14
N GLU A 80 15.60 7.51 13.37
CA GLU A 80 14.33 8.21 13.64
C GLU A 80 14.35 9.69 13.26
N GLN A 81 15.54 10.29 13.29
CA GLN A 81 15.77 11.69 12.88
C GLN A 81 15.98 11.87 11.37
N THR A 82 15.84 10.80 10.57
CA THR A 82 15.93 10.92 9.11
C THR A 82 14.82 11.82 8.59
N LEU A 83 15.20 12.86 7.82
CA LEU A 83 14.25 13.73 7.15
C LEU A 83 13.64 13.00 5.95
N VAL A 84 12.34 12.80 5.98
CA VAL A 84 11.60 12.17 4.87
C VAL A 84 11.09 13.23 3.91
N LEU A 85 11.40 13.06 2.63
CA LEU A 85 10.93 13.88 1.52
C LEU A 85 9.94 13.04 0.68
N PRO A 86 8.62 13.18 0.93
CA PRO A 86 7.59 12.44 0.21
C PRO A 86 7.23 13.12 -1.11
N SER A 87 6.56 12.40 -2.03
CA SER A 87 6.01 12.99 -3.26
C SER A 87 4.75 13.84 -3.01
N HIS A 88 4.04 13.57 -1.91
CA HIS A 88 2.85 14.33 -1.51
C HIS A 88 2.92 14.76 -0.04
N GLY A 89 2.49 15.99 0.23
CA GLY A 89 2.51 16.57 1.57
C GLY A 89 3.81 17.29 1.89
N LYS A 90 4.08 17.49 3.18
CA LYS A 90 5.28 18.19 3.66
C LYS A 90 6.36 17.20 4.10
N PRO A 91 7.66 17.57 4.02
CA PRO A 91 8.72 16.82 4.68
C PRO A 91 8.41 16.58 6.16
N PHE A 92 8.84 15.43 6.69
CA PHE A 92 8.55 15.05 8.08
C PHE A 92 9.67 14.19 8.69
N LEU A 93 9.58 13.99 9.99
CA LEU A 93 10.42 13.11 10.81
C LEU A 93 9.55 12.04 11.45
N GLY A 94 10.17 10.98 12.01
CA GLY A 94 9.43 9.96 12.75
C GLY A 94 8.99 8.80 11.87
N ILE A 95 9.90 8.23 11.10
CA ILE A 95 9.64 7.11 10.17
C ILE A 95 8.92 5.96 10.86
N ARG A 96 9.44 5.46 12.01
CA ARG A 96 8.87 4.30 12.70
C ARG A 96 7.45 4.57 13.22
N GLN A 97 7.20 5.78 13.71
CA GLN A 97 5.85 6.17 14.11
C GLN A 97 4.91 6.14 12.90
N ARG A 98 5.37 6.66 11.75
CA ARG A 98 4.56 6.69 10.54
C ARG A 98 4.29 5.29 9.99
N VAL A 99 5.29 4.42 9.97
CA VAL A 99 5.10 3.00 9.60
C VAL A 99 4.02 2.35 10.45
N ARG A 100 4.12 2.46 11.79
CA ARG A 100 3.09 1.91 12.69
C ARG A 100 1.69 2.47 12.46
N GLN A 101 1.57 3.75 12.12
CA GLN A 101 0.28 4.36 11.78
C GLN A 101 -0.32 3.78 10.51
N LEU A 102 0.50 3.51 9.49
CA LEU A 102 0.04 2.89 8.24
C LEU A 102 -0.36 1.43 8.47
N GLU A 103 0.42 0.68 9.25
CA GLU A 103 0.07 -0.70 9.65
C GLU A 103 -1.27 -0.74 10.39
N ALA A 104 -1.46 0.12 11.38
CA ALA A 104 -2.71 0.20 12.14
C ALA A 104 -3.88 0.59 11.24
N HIS A 105 -3.69 1.57 10.34
CA HIS A 105 -4.70 1.97 9.37
C HIS A 105 -5.16 0.81 8.49
N HIS A 106 -4.21 0.06 7.91
CA HIS A 106 -4.58 -1.10 7.07
C HIS A 106 -5.20 -2.22 7.89
N ALA A 107 -4.75 -2.45 9.13
CA ALA A 107 -5.37 -3.43 10.02
C ALA A 107 -6.86 -3.09 10.29
N GLU A 108 -7.16 -1.83 10.61
CA GLU A 108 -8.54 -1.36 10.80
C GLU A 108 -9.39 -1.55 9.53
N ARG A 109 -8.86 -1.22 8.35
CA ARG A 109 -9.57 -1.43 7.08
C ARG A 109 -9.81 -2.92 6.78
N LEU A 110 -8.82 -3.77 7.04
CA LEU A 110 -8.96 -5.21 6.88
C LEU A 110 -10.03 -5.80 7.81
N ASP A 111 -10.11 -5.32 9.06
CA ASP A 111 -11.15 -5.74 10.00
C ASP A 111 -12.55 -5.34 9.52
N GLU A 112 -12.75 -4.11 9.02
CA GLU A 112 -14.02 -3.67 8.44
C GLU A 112 -14.43 -4.53 7.23
N VAL A 113 -13.49 -4.82 6.32
CA VAL A 113 -13.74 -5.67 5.14
C VAL A 113 -14.05 -7.10 5.55
N ARG A 114 -13.34 -7.65 6.53
CA ARG A 114 -13.59 -9.00 7.07
C ARG A 114 -14.99 -9.11 7.67
N GLU A 115 -15.42 -8.13 8.46
CA GLU A 115 -16.76 -8.11 9.06
C GLU A 115 -17.84 -8.03 7.97
N ALA A 116 -17.69 -7.17 6.98
CA ALA A 116 -18.58 -7.07 5.85
C ALA A 116 -18.73 -8.40 5.11
N CYS A 117 -17.61 -9.09 4.88
CA CYS A 117 -17.57 -10.37 4.18
C CYS A 117 -18.11 -11.57 4.99
N SER A 118 -18.78 -11.35 6.13
CA SER A 118 -19.60 -12.39 6.78
C SER A 118 -20.71 -12.93 5.87
N THR A 119 -21.10 -12.14 4.88
CA THR A 119 -21.92 -12.51 3.72
C THR A 119 -21.17 -12.19 2.43
N PRO A 120 -21.51 -12.82 1.27
CA PRO A 120 -20.80 -12.59 0.02
C PRO A 120 -20.84 -11.12 -0.43
N HIS A 121 -19.69 -10.49 -0.62
CA HIS A 121 -19.55 -9.11 -1.11
C HIS A 121 -18.58 -9.03 -2.29
N SER A 122 -18.93 -8.20 -3.28
CA SER A 122 -18.05 -7.78 -4.36
C SER A 122 -17.19 -6.58 -3.95
N ALA A 123 -16.17 -6.23 -4.74
CA ALA A 123 -15.40 -5.01 -4.51
C ALA A 123 -16.29 -3.74 -4.56
N ALA A 124 -17.30 -3.73 -5.42
CA ALA A 124 -18.24 -2.61 -5.52
C ALA A 124 -19.08 -2.43 -4.22
N ASP A 125 -19.42 -3.52 -3.53
CA ASP A 125 -20.14 -3.47 -2.26
C ASP A 125 -19.24 -2.97 -1.11
N ILE A 126 -17.92 -3.17 -1.21
CA ILE A 126 -16.94 -2.74 -0.20
C ILE A 126 -16.60 -1.25 -0.32
N VAL A 127 -16.61 -0.68 -1.53
CA VAL A 127 -16.28 0.74 -1.73
C VAL A 127 -17.02 1.68 -0.78
N PRO A 128 -18.36 1.65 -0.65
CA PRO A 128 -19.09 2.58 0.24
C PRO A 128 -18.81 2.35 1.72
N LEU A 129 -18.33 1.18 2.11
CA LEU A 129 -17.94 0.89 3.50
C LEU A 129 -16.59 1.55 3.83
N MET A 130 -15.63 1.49 2.91
CA MET A 130 -14.31 2.08 3.08
C MET A 130 -14.29 3.60 2.87
N PHE A 131 -15.14 4.11 1.96
CA PHE A 131 -15.13 5.52 1.54
C PHE A 131 -16.49 6.16 1.80
N LYS A 132 -16.65 6.76 2.99
CA LYS A 132 -17.91 7.37 3.46
C LYS A 132 -18.11 8.80 2.91
N ARG A 133 -17.81 9.03 1.63
CA ARG A 133 -17.97 10.32 0.94
C ARG A 133 -18.32 10.09 -0.52
N ASP A 134 -18.88 11.10 -1.17
CA ASP A 134 -19.09 11.05 -2.61
C ASP A 134 -17.76 10.99 -3.35
N LEU A 135 -17.69 10.11 -4.34
CA LEU A 135 -16.51 9.90 -5.17
C LEU A 135 -16.84 10.29 -6.60
N ASP A 136 -16.00 11.11 -7.22
CA ASP A 136 -16.05 11.30 -8.66
C ASP A 136 -15.55 10.04 -9.39
N MET A 137 -15.68 10.02 -10.73
CA MET A 137 -15.31 8.85 -11.53
C MET A 137 -13.83 8.47 -11.38
N HIS A 138 -12.94 9.44 -11.28
CA HIS A 138 -11.50 9.20 -11.11
C HIS A 138 -11.21 8.61 -9.72
N GLN A 139 -11.80 9.18 -8.69
CA GLN A 139 -11.68 8.69 -7.30
C GLN A 139 -12.27 7.29 -7.15
N LEU A 140 -13.39 7.01 -7.83
CA LEU A 140 -14.03 5.70 -7.82
C LEU A 140 -13.10 4.61 -8.40
N THR A 141 -12.34 4.92 -9.45
CA THR A 141 -11.36 3.97 -10.02
C THR A 141 -10.31 3.57 -8.99
N PHE A 142 -9.76 4.53 -8.23
CA PHE A 142 -8.80 4.23 -7.14
C PHE A 142 -9.48 3.47 -6.00
N ALA A 143 -10.68 3.88 -5.59
CA ALA A 143 -11.42 3.23 -4.51
C ALA A 143 -11.76 1.77 -4.84
N MET A 144 -12.12 1.46 -6.08
CA MET A 144 -12.35 0.08 -6.54
C MET A 144 -11.07 -0.77 -6.47
N GLY A 145 -9.94 -0.24 -6.94
CA GLY A 145 -8.66 -0.92 -6.88
C GLY A 145 -8.22 -1.17 -5.43
N GLU A 146 -8.45 -0.22 -4.54
CA GLU A 146 -8.11 -0.33 -3.11
C GLU A 146 -9.05 -1.29 -2.37
N ALA A 147 -10.36 -1.26 -2.64
CA ALA A 147 -11.30 -2.22 -2.08
C ALA A 147 -10.94 -3.66 -2.50
N LEU A 148 -10.61 -3.86 -3.78
CA LEU A 148 -10.17 -5.16 -4.28
C LEU A 148 -8.85 -5.60 -3.62
N ALA A 149 -7.90 -4.67 -3.39
CA ALA A 149 -6.62 -4.98 -2.75
C ALA A 149 -6.80 -5.47 -1.30
N HIS A 150 -7.73 -4.88 -0.53
CA HIS A 150 -8.05 -5.35 0.82
C HIS A 150 -8.76 -6.71 0.83
N LEU A 151 -9.69 -6.95 -0.12
CA LEU A 151 -10.30 -8.27 -0.32
C LEU A 151 -9.26 -9.33 -0.68
N HIS A 152 -8.33 -9.01 -1.57
CA HIS A 152 -7.24 -9.92 -1.96
C HIS A 152 -6.32 -10.21 -0.79
N ARG A 153 -5.94 -9.21 0.02
CA ARG A 153 -5.11 -9.44 1.21
C ARG A 153 -5.71 -10.50 2.13
N LEU A 154 -7.02 -10.41 2.42
CA LEU A 154 -7.72 -11.39 3.24
C LEU A 154 -7.88 -12.74 2.54
N TRP A 155 -8.07 -12.73 1.24
CA TRP A 155 -8.12 -13.96 0.45
C TRP A 155 -6.76 -14.68 0.41
N PHE A 156 -5.66 -13.98 0.18
CA PHE A 156 -4.31 -14.54 0.22
C PHE A 156 -3.92 -15.01 1.63
N ALA A 157 -4.44 -14.37 2.68
CA ALA A 157 -4.28 -14.83 4.05
C ALA A 157 -5.12 -16.09 4.39
N GLY A 158 -5.98 -16.54 3.48
CA GLY A 158 -6.88 -17.69 3.70
C GLY A 158 -8.08 -17.38 4.60
N GLU A 159 -8.33 -16.11 4.88
CA GLU A 159 -9.46 -15.67 5.72
C GLU A 159 -10.77 -15.53 4.92
N LEU A 160 -10.66 -15.22 3.64
CA LEU A 160 -11.77 -15.19 2.71
C LEU A 160 -11.61 -16.26 1.62
N ARG A 161 -12.73 -16.78 1.12
CA ARG A 161 -12.79 -17.51 -0.13
C ARG A 161 -13.40 -16.64 -1.21
N ARG A 162 -12.91 -16.78 -2.43
CA ARG A 162 -13.43 -16.13 -3.63
C ARG A 162 -14.44 -17.05 -4.32
N THR A 163 -15.59 -16.51 -4.69
CA THR A 163 -16.66 -17.20 -5.40
C THR A 163 -17.01 -16.48 -6.69
N HIS A 164 -17.56 -17.20 -7.64
CA HIS A 164 -18.16 -16.65 -8.85
C HIS A 164 -19.64 -16.97 -8.82
N ASP A 165 -20.46 -15.94 -8.92
CA ASP A 165 -21.89 -16.09 -8.99
C ASP A 165 -22.35 -16.28 -10.43
N ASP A 166 -23.63 -16.66 -10.61
CA ASP A 166 -24.24 -16.88 -11.94
C ASP A 166 -24.27 -15.60 -12.79
N ASP A 167 -24.18 -14.43 -12.15
CA ASP A 167 -24.07 -13.12 -12.79
C ASP A 167 -22.66 -12.78 -13.31
N GLY A 168 -21.68 -13.68 -13.07
CA GLY A 168 -20.27 -13.50 -13.42
C GLY A 168 -19.49 -12.56 -12.49
N VAL A 169 -20.10 -12.08 -11.41
CA VAL A 169 -19.46 -11.20 -10.44
C VAL A 169 -18.65 -12.02 -9.43
N ILE A 170 -17.40 -11.58 -9.22
CA ILE A 170 -16.54 -12.16 -8.18
C ILE A 170 -16.96 -11.60 -6.82
N ARG A 171 -17.22 -12.51 -5.87
CA ARG A 171 -17.53 -12.17 -4.48
C ARG A 171 -16.60 -12.88 -3.52
N PHE A 172 -16.42 -12.27 -2.37
CA PHE A 172 -15.60 -12.76 -1.28
C PHE A 172 -16.46 -12.96 -0.03
N VAL A 173 -16.20 -14.05 0.70
CA VAL A 173 -16.91 -14.40 1.92
C VAL A 173 -15.98 -15.10 2.89
N THR A 174 -16.16 -14.88 4.20
CA THR A 174 -15.34 -15.54 5.25
C THR A 174 -15.36 -17.06 5.12
N GLN A 175 -14.21 -17.68 5.32
CA GLN A 175 -14.10 -19.13 5.47
C GLN A 175 -14.58 -19.50 6.88
N ARG A 176 -15.52 -20.45 6.96
CA ARG A 176 -15.94 -21.04 8.25
C ARG A 176 -15.05 -22.21 8.61
#